data_c0becc08d779847df69e370540f73273
#
_entry.id   c0becc08d779847df69e370540f73273
#
_cell.length_a   1.000
_cell.length_b   1.000
_cell.length_c   1.000
_cell.angle_alpha   90.00
_cell.angle_beta   90.00
_cell.angle_gamma   90.00
#
_symmetry.space_group_name_H-M   'P 1'
#
loop_
_entity.id
_entity.type
_entity.pdbx_description
1 polymer ?
#
loop_
_entity_poly.entity_id
_entity_poly.type
_entity_poly.pdbx_seq_one_letter_code
_entity_poly.pdbx_strand_id
1 'polypeptide(L)' 'MIYAWVDDNMPDWAKPTVTKLMRKGYLKGGSEGKLMLDDNMLRILVINDRAGIYGE' A
#
# COMPACT_ATOMS: atom_id res chain seq x y z
N MET A 1 0.86 11.82 -7.64
CA MET A 1 0.87 12.17 -6.21
C MET A 1 1.60 11.10 -5.43
N ILE A 2 2.36 11.47 -4.42
CA ILE A 2 3.10 10.52 -3.59
C ILE A 2 2.39 10.41 -2.24
N TYR A 3 2.17 9.18 -1.80
CA TYR A 3 1.49 8.90 -0.53
C TYR A 3 2.53 8.40 0.47
N ALA A 4 2.73 9.17 1.52
CA ALA A 4 3.67 8.80 2.59
C ALA A 4 3.01 7.95 3.67
N TRP A 5 1.69 8.08 3.83
CA TRP A 5 0.94 7.47 4.93
C TRP A 5 -0.38 6.91 4.43
N VAL A 6 -0.94 5.96 5.16
CA VAL A 6 -2.31 5.51 4.95
C VAL A 6 -3.21 6.51 5.67
N ASP A 7 -3.67 7.53 4.95
CA ASP A 7 -4.49 8.59 5.51
C ASP A 7 -5.56 9.01 4.50
N ASP A 8 -6.22 10.13 4.77
CA ASP A 8 -7.33 10.60 3.92
C ASP A 8 -6.90 10.95 2.50
N ASN A 9 -5.61 11.18 2.25
CA ASN A 9 -5.12 11.47 0.91
C ASN A 9 -5.01 10.22 0.05
N MET A 10 -4.85 9.06 0.66
CA MET A 10 -4.75 7.80 -0.09
C MET A 10 -6.14 7.36 -0.56
N PRO A 11 -6.28 6.89 -1.80
CA PRO A 11 -7.59 6.40 -2.29
C PRO A 11 -8.11 5.26 -1.42
N ASP A 12 -9.42 5.26 -1.18
CA ASP A 12 -10.06 4.24 -0.36
C ASP A 12 -9.83 2.83 -0.88
N TRP A 13 -9.78 2.67 -2.21
CA TRP A 13 -9.59 1.35 -2.80
C TRP A 13 -8.19 0.78 -2.53
N ALA A 14 -7.23 1.61 -2.16
CA ALA A 14 -5.86 1.17 -1.88
C ALA A 14 -5.61 0.91 -0.39
N LYS A 15 -6.36 1.56 0.49
CA LYS A 15 -6.09 1.49 1.93
C LYS A 15 -6.07 0.07 2.50
N PRO A 16 -7.06 -0.79 2.20
CA PRO A 16 -7.04 -2.14 2.76
C PRO A 16 -5.81 -2.95 2.34
N THR A 17 -5.43 -2.84 1.06
CA THR A 17 -4.27 -3.56 0.55
C THR A 17 -2.99 -3.08 1.22
N VAL A 18 -2.77 -1.77 1.25
CA VAL A 18 -1.56 -1.21 1.84
C VAL A 18 -1.47 -1.55 3.34
N THR A 19 -2.59 -1.42 4.06
CA THR A 19 -2.64 -1.77 5.47
C THR A 19 -2.29 -3.24 5.71
N LYS A 20 -2.84 -4.14 4.87
CA LYS A 20 -2.54 -5.56 4.97
C LYS A 20 -1.06 -5.84 4.75
N LEU A 21 -0.47 -5.22 3.74
CA LEU A 21 0.94 -5.43 3.43
C LEU A 21 1.85 -4.92 4.54
N MET A 22 1.49 -3.81 5.16
CA MET A 22 2.22 -3.30 6.31
C MET A 22 2.12 -4.25 7.49
N ARG A 23 0.92 -4.75 7.76
CA ARG A 23 0.69 -5.69 8.86
C ARG A 23 1.48 -6.98 8.67
N LYS A 24 1.57 -7.47 7.43
CA LYS A 24 2.32 -8.69 7.11
C LYS A 24 3.83 -8.47 7.05
N GLY A 25 4.26 -7.21 7.07
CA GLY A 25 5.67 -6.89 6.97
C GLY A 25 6.25 -6.93 5.58
N TYR A 26 5.40 -7.08 4.55
CA TYR A 26 5.85 -7.08 3.17
C TYR A 26 6.18 -5.67 2.68
N LEU A 27 5.47 -4.69 3.21
CA LEU A 27 5.67 -3.29 2.84
C LEU A 27 6.07 -2.54 4.11
N LYS A 28 7.27 -2.01 4.10
CA LYS A 28 7.79 -1.26 5.23
C LYS A 28 8.06 0.17 4.80
N GLY A 29 7.80 1.10 5.71
CA GLY A 29 8.14 2.47 5.45
C GLY A 29 9.65 2.66 5.41
N GLY A 30 10.09 3.66 4.67
CA GLY A 30 11.48 4.02 4.63
C GLY A 30 11.86 4.92 5.80
N SER A 31 12.64 5.95 5.51
CA SER A 31 13.02 6.95 6.50
C SER A 31 11.79 7.49 7.21
N GLU A 32 11.80 7.52 8.54
CA GLU A 32 10.69 8.02 9.35
C GLU A 32 9.37 7.28 9.14
N GLY A 33 9.42 6.07 8.60
CA GLY A 33 8.22 5.27 8.36
C GLY A 33 7.40 5.68 7.15
N LYS A 34 7.90 6.57 6.32
CA LYS A 34 7.18 7.05 5.13
C LYS A 34 7.16 6.01 4.04
N LEU A 35 5.97 5.77 3.47
CA LEU A 35 5.79 4.75 2.43
C LEU A 35 6.27 5.21 1.06
N MET A 36 6.01 6.44 0.71
CA MET A 36 6.43 7.05 -0.56
C MET A 36 5.95 6.27 -1.78
N LEU A 37 4.67 5.92 -1.79
CA LEU A 37 4.04 5.20 -2.89
C LEU A 37 3.36 6.19 -3.84
N ASP A 38 3.44 5.92 -5.14
CA ASP A 38 2.69 6.71 -6.12
C ASP A 38 1.45 5.95 -6.60
N ASP A 39 0.64 6.60 -7.45
CA ASP A 39 -0.61 6.01 -7.90
C ASP A 39 -0.39 4.71 -8.66
N ASN A 40 0.65 4.63 -9.47
CA ASN A 40 0.94 3.41 -10.24
C ASN A 40 1.33 2.27 -9.30
N MET A 41 2.12 2.55 -8.27
CA MET A 41 2.49 1.54 -7.28
C MET A 41 1.27 1.01 -6.56
N LEU A 42 0.34 1.91 -6.16
CA LEU A 42 -0.88 1.48 -5.49
C LEU A 42 -1.70 0.55 -6.39
N ARG A 43 -1.81 0.88 -7.68
CA ARG A 43 -2.56 0.05 -8.61
C ARG A 43 -1.96 -1.34 -8.75
N ILE A 44 -0.63 -1.42 -8.87
CA ILE A 44 0.06 -2.70 -8.98
C ILE A 44 -0.15 -3.53 -7.72
N LEU A 45 -0.02 -2.91 -6.55
CA LEU A 45 -0.21 -3.62 -5.28
C LEU A 45 -1.63 -4.16 -5.17
N VAL A 46 -2.63 -3.39 -5.56
CA VAL A 46 -4.03 -3.83 -5.48
C VAL A 46 -4.31 -4.94 -6.49
N ILE A 47 -3.77 -4.86 -7.71
CA ILE A 47 -3.93 -5.91 -8.71
C ILE A 47 -3.34 -7.21 -8.18
N ASN A 48 -2.15 -7.17 -7.60
CA ASN A 48 -1.51 -8.34 -7.03
C ASN A 48 -2.32 -8.92 -5.88
N ASP A 49 -2.92 -8.06 -5.07
CA ASP A 49 -3.77 -8.49 -3.97
C ASP A 49 -5.00 -9.25 -4.48
N ARG A 50 -5.64 -8.71 -5.52
CA ARG A 50 -6.79 -9.37 -6.14
C ARG A 50 -6.43 -10.71 -6.76
N ALA A 51 -5.21 -10.84 -7.24
CA ALA A 51 -4.71 -12.10 -7.79
C ALA A 51 -4.33 -13.11 -6.71
N GLY A 52 -4.40 -12.74 -5.45
CA GLY A 52 -4.10 -13.64 -4.33
C GLY A 52 -2.63 -13.82 -4.05
N ILE A 53 -1.78 -13.00 -4.63
CA ILE A 53 -0.32 -13.16 -4.49
C ILE A 53 0.13 -13.02 -3.04
N TYR A 54 -0.51 -12.13 -2.30
CA TYR A 54 -0.12 -11.86 -0.90
C TYR A 54 -0.80 -12.77 0.12
N GLY A 55 -1.78 -13.55 -0.32
CA GLY A 55 -2.61 -14.33 0.57
C GLY A 55 -3.62 -13.47 1.31
N GLU A 56 -4.04 -13.96 2.45
CA GLU A 56 -5.03 -13.26 3.27
C GLU A 56 -4.41 -12.20 4.16
#